data_f8677ea7c24875995ae228688ccf2b91
#
_entry.id   f8677ea7c24875995ae228688ccf2b91
#
_cell.length_a   1.000
_cell.length_b   1.000
_cell.length_c   1.000
_cell.angle_alpha   90.00
_cell.angle_beta   90.00
_cell.angle_gamma   90.00
#
_symmetry.space_group_name_H-M   'P 1'
#
loop_
_entity.id
_entity.type
_entity.pdbx_description
1 polymer ?
#
loop_
_entity_poly.entity_id
_entity_poly.type
_entity_poly.pdbx_seq_one_letter_code
_entity_poly.pdbx_strand_id
1 'polypeptide(L)'
;KLAASESEVNIEILEEGSRGLLGILGGRPARVRVTLKDSPAEKARQFLESVVASLGIEATVSAVAGDDGIQVNVEGEDVGPLIGRRGHSLDAWQYLTALVANKGSHESVRVFLDVAGYRERRAATLESLARRTAERVKARRRSVALEPMPAAERRVIHLALQDDPDVVTGSEGREPYRRVVVSPRGRESSIKDAKEEKE
;
A
#
# COMPACT_ATOMS: atom_id res chain seq x y z
N LYS A 1 3.46 5.24 -31.43
CA LYS A 1 2.65 6.42 -31.87
C LYS A 1 1.31 6.28 -31.16
N LEU A 2 1.02 7.18 -30.23
CA LEU A 2 -0.33 7.32 -29.65
C LEU A 2 -1.23 7.91 -30.74
N ALA A 3 -2.31 7.21 -31.07
CA ALA A 3 -3.33 7.69 -31.99
C ALA A 3 -4.38 8.49 -31.17
N ALA A 4 -3.94 9.62 -30.59
CA ALA A 4 -4.78 10.48 -29.77
C ALA A 4 -4.59 11.93 -30.22
N SER A 5 -5.66 12.73 -30.16
CA SER A 5 -5.60 14.16 -30.45
C SER A 5 -4.98 14.92 -29.27
N GLU A 6 -4.48 16.13 -29.50
CA GLU A 6 -3.92 17.00 -28.45
C GLU A 6 -4.93 17.33 -27.35
N SER A 7 -6.22 17.38 -27.70
CA SER A 7 -7.32 17.60 -26.74
C SER A 7 -7.57 16.42 -25.78
N GLU A 8 -7.15 15.21 -26.17
CA GLU A 8 -7.32 13.96 -25.41
C GLU A 8 -6.13 13.63 -24.53
N VAL A 9 -5.07 14.43 -24.57
CA VAL A 9 -3.85 14.19 -23.80
C VAL A 9 -3.53 15.33 -22.84
N ASN A 10 -2.93 14.97 -21.72
CA ASN A 10 -2.20 15.89 -20.85
C ASN A 10 -0.73 15.83 -21.24
N ILE A 11 -0.12 17.00 -21.45
CA ILE A 11 1.28 17.14 -21.80
C ILE A 11 2.00 17.81 -20.65
N GLU A 12 2.91 17.07 -20.02
CA GLU A 12 3.79 17.55 -18.93
C GLU A 12 5.21 17.70 -19.49
N ILE A 13 5.79 18.89 -19.40
CA ILE A 13 7.18 19.15 -19.81
C ILE A 13 8.07 18.75 -18.63
N LEU A 14 8.80 17.65 -18.77
CA LEU A 14 9.75 17.16 -17.74
C LEU A 14 11.09 17.90 -17.81
N GLU A 15 11.54 18.22 -19.01
CA GLU A 15 12.78 18.97 -19.25
C GLU A 15 12.56 19.89 -20.46
N GLU A 16 12.88 21.17 -20.30
CA GLU A 16 12.88 22.11 -21.42
C GLU A 16 14.08 21.85 -22.33
N GLY A 17 13.80 21.75 -23.62
CA GLY A 17 14.86 21.64 -24.62
C GLY A 17 15.66 22.95 -24.70
N SER A 18 16.97 22.86 -24.75
CA SER A 18 17.82 24.03 -25.02
C SER A 18 18.35 23.99 -26.45
N ARG A 19 18.21 25.12 -27.16
CA ARG A 19 18.91 25.33 -28.44
C ARG A 19 20.37 25.62 -28.10
N GLY A 20 21.28 24.73 -28.55
CA GLY A 20 22.72 24.99 -28.42
C GLY A 20 23.13 26.29 -29.12
N LEU A 21 24.26 26.85 -28.72
CA LEU A 21 24.84 28.06 -29.33
C LEU A 21 25.01 27.83 -30.85
N LEU A 22 24.39 28.68 -31.67
CA LEU A 22 24.42 28.63 -33.13
C LEU A 22 23.74 27.40 -33.80
N GLY A 23 22.90 26.62 -33.05
CA GLY A 23 22.11 25.54 -33.70
C GLY A 23 22.88 24.27 -34.11
N ILE A 24 24.18 24.16 -33.79
CA ILE A 24 25.04 23.10 -34.33
C ILE A 24 25.68 22.23 -33.21
N LEU A 25 25.89 22.74 -32.00
CA LEU A 25 26.56 22.01 -30.92
C LEU A 25 25.82 22.18 -29.58
N GLY A 26 25.45 21.08 -28.92
CA GLY A 26 25.05 21.04 -27.51
C GLY A 26 23.55 21.25 -27.21
N GLY A 27 22.66 21.16 -28.22
CA GLY A 27 21.20 21.18 -27.97
C GLY A 27 20.75 19.94 -27.20
N ARG A 28 19.94 20.13 -26.12
CA ARG A 28 19.25 19.04 -25.44
C ARG A 28 17.81 18.97 -25.94
N PRO A 29 17.30 17.79 -26.31
CA PRO A 29 15.90 17.62 -26.65
C PRO A 29 15.01 17.87 -25.44
N ALA A 30 13.84 18.45 -25.67
CA ALA A 30 12.81 18.51 -24.64
C ALA A 30 12.32 17.10 -24.30
N ARG A 31 12.09 16.82 -23.03
CA ARG A 31 11.42 15.59 -22.57
C ARG A 31 10.01 15.95 -22.13
N VAL A 32 9.03 15.32 -22.73
CA VAL A 32 7.61 15.52 -22.42
C VAL A 32 6.99 14.18 -22.05
N ARG A 33 6.12 14.21 -21.03
CA ARG A 33 5.23 13.09 -20.70
C ARG A 33 3.87 13.39 -21.30
N VAL A 34 3.35 12.46 -22.09
CA VAL A 34 2.02 12.55 -22.68
C VAL A 34 1.14 11.48 -22.07
N THR A 35 0.06 11.88 -21.42
CA THR A 35 -0.89 10.97 -20.74
C THR A 35 -2.29 11.18 -21.31
N LEU A 36 -3.01 10.12 -21.62
CA LEU A 36 -4.41 10.22 -22.04
C LEU A 36 -5.29 10.73 -20.89
N LYS A 37 -6.12 11.76 -21.14
CA LYS A 37 -7.01 12.38 -20.14
C LYS A 37 -7.99 11.39 -19.50
N ASP A 38 -8.46 10.41 -20.26
CA ASP A 38 -9.39 9.37 -19.81
C ASP A 38 -8.72 8.04 -19.47
N SER A 39 -7.38 8.03 -19.31
CA SER A 39 -6.67 6.82 -18.90
C SER A 39 -7.08 6.39 -17.49
N PRO A 40 -7.06 5.08 -17.18
CA PRO A 40 -7.32 4.61 -15.82
C PRO A 40 -6.44 5.28 -14.75
N ALA A 41 -5.19 5.59 -15.08
CA ALA A 41 -4.27 6.30 -14.18
C ALA A 41 -4.73 7.74 -13.92
N GLU A 42 -5.18 8.44 -14.96
CA GLU A 42 -5.68 9.80 -14.82
C GLU A 42 -6.99 9.85 -14.03
N LYS A 43 -7.91 8.91 -14.26
CA LYS A 43 -9.13 8.75 -13.44
C LYS A 43 -8.81 8.50 -11.98
N ALA A 44 -7.82 7.65 -11.69
CA ALA A 44 -7.35 7.38 -10.34
C ALA A 44 -6.79 8.65 -9.66
N ARG A 45 -5.96 9.40 -10.37
CA ARG A 45 -5.36 10.66 -9.90
C ARG A 45 -6.42 11.69 -9.57
N GLN A 46 -7.31 12.00 -10.53
CA GLN A 46 -8.38 12.99 -10.36
C GLN A 46 -9.34 12.64 -9.22
N PHE A 47 -9.68 11.37 -9.09
CA PHE A 47 -10.50 10.91 -7.97
C PHE A 47 -9.85 11.21 -6.63
N LEU A 48 -8.59 10.82 -6.43
CA LEU A 48 -7.89 11.08 -5.17
C LEU A 48 -7.60 12.56 -4.92
N GLU A 49 -7.32 13.35 -5.96
CA GLU A 49 -7.23 14.81 -5.82
C GLU A 49 -8.55 15.41 -5.29
N SER A 50 -9.69 14.93 -5.80
CA SER A 50 -10.99 15.39 -5.32
C SER A 50 -11.25 15.00 -3.86
N VAL A 51 -10.81 13.81 -3.46
CA VAL A 51 -10.89 13.34 -2.06
C VAL A 51 -10.02 14.20 -1.15
N VAL A 52 -8.75 14.40 -1.52
CA VAL A 52 -7.78 15.22 -0.78
C VAL A 52 -8.31 16.64 -0.59
N ALA A 53 -8.80 17.25 -1.66
CA ALA A 53 -9.39 18.59 -1.63
C ALA A 53 -10.64 18.64 -0.73
N SER A 54 -11.52 17.63 -0.82
CA SER A 54 -12.74 17.55 0.01
C SER A 54 -12.45 17.38 1.49
N LEU A 55 -11.32 16.78 1.84
CA LEU A 55 -10.86 16.62 3.23
C LEU A 55 -10.08 17.84 3.73
N GLY A 56 -9.81 18.83 2.87
CA GLY A 56 -9.02 20.00 3.22
C GLY A 56 -7.54 19.69 3.49
N ILE A 57 -7.01 18.63 2.88
CA ILE A 57 -5.63 18.16 3.05
C ILE A 57 -4.77 18.79 1.95
N GLU A 58 -3.64 19.39 2.33
CA GLU A 58 -2.63 19.85 1.37
C GLU A 58 -1.70 18.68 1.00
N ALA A 59 -1.96 18.06 -0.14
CA ALA A 59 -1.17 16.94 -0.63
C ALA A 59 -1.12 16.90 -2.16
N THR A 60 -0.03 16.34 -2.67
CA THR A 60 0.17 16.08 -4.10
C THR A 60 -0.18 14.64 -4.42
N VAL A 61 -0.98 14.44 -5.46
CA VAL A 61 -1.35 13.10 -5.94
C VAL A 61 -0.65 12.84 -7.27
N SER A 62 0.06 11.73 -7.36
CA SER A 62 0.64 11.24 -8.60
C SER A 62 0.12 9.85 -8.94
N ALA A 63 -0.04 9.55 -10.23
CA ALA A 63 -0.44 8.23 -10.70
C ALA A 63 0.37 7.86 -11.95
N VAL A 64 0.98 6.68 -11.93
CA VAL A 64 1.80 6.18 -13.03
C VAL A 64 1.36 4.77 -13.38
N ALA A 65 1.08 4.54 -14.68
CA ALA A 65 0.81 3.21 -15.18
C ALA A 65 2.14 2.45 -15.36
N GLY A 66 2.20 1.23 -14.87
CA GLY A 66 3.31 0.30 -15.02
C GLY A 66 2.82 -1.08 -15.47
N ASP A 67 3.74 -2.02 -15.63
CA ASP A 67 3.44 -3.38 -16.11
C ASP A 67 2.52 -4.16 -15.16
N ASP A 68 2.66 -3.94 -13.84
CA ASP A 68 1.87 -4.63 -12.81
C ASP A 68 0.55 -3.93 -12.46
N GLY A 69 0.32 -2.71 -12.97
CA GLY A 69 -0.84 -1.88 -12.67
C GLY A 69 -0.51 -0.40 -12.49
N ILE A 70 -1.42 0.33 -11.88
CA ILE A 70 -1.29 1.76 -11.63
C ILE A 70 -0.75 1.97 -10.21
N GLN A 71 0.39 2.64 -10.11
CA GLN A 71 0.95 3.11 -8.84
C GLN A 71 0.43 4.52 -8.57
N VAL A 72 -0.27 4.70 -7.45
CA VAL A 72 -0.77 6.00 -7.02
C VAL A 72 -0.11 6.36 -5.70
N ASN A 73 0.52 7.54 -5.65
CA ASN A 73 1.16 8.04 -4.44
C ASN A 73 0.52 9.37 -4.03
N VAL A 74 0.28 9.52 -2.74
CA VAL A 74 -0.18 10.77 -2.12
C VAL A 74 0.90 11.24 -1.16
N GLU A 75 1.45 12.42 -1.39
CA GLU A 75 2.48 13.03 -0.56
C GLU A 75 2.01 14.36 -0.01
N GLY A 76 2.21 14.60 1.26
CA GLY A 76 1.81 15.82 1.95
C GLY A 76 2.01 15.72 3.45
N GLU A 77 1.82 16.86 4.13
CA GLU A 77 1.70 16.90 5.57
C GLU A 77 0.29 16.43 5.98
N ASP A 78 -0.03 16.22 7.18
CA ASP A 78 -1.37 15.91 7.73
C ASP A 78 -2.24 14.87 6.96
N VAL A 79 -1.60 13.96 6.20
CA VAL A 79 -2.29 12.91 5.43
C VAL A 79 -2.86 11.76 6.29
N GLY A 80 -2.78 11.90 7.61
CA GLY A 80 -3.30 10.92 8.58
C GLY A 80 -4.73 10.45 8.33
N PRO A 81 -5.69 11.33 8.00
CA PRO A 81 -7.07 10.93 7.68
C PRO A 81 -7.19 9.96 6.50
N LEU A 82 -6.31 10.07 5.49
CA LEU A 82 -6.27 9.14 4.36
C LEU A 82 -5.76 7.76 4.76
N ILE A 83 -4.87 7.69 5.74
CA ILE A 83 -4.33 6.42 6.25
C ILE A 83 -5.34 5.75 7.18
N GLY A 84 -5.88 6.52 8.13
CA GLY A 84 -6.79 6.01 9.15
C GLY A 84 -6.11 5.08 10.16
N ARG A 85 -6.92 4.47 11.02
CA ARG A 85 -6.39 3.54 12.02
C ARG A 85 -5.82 2.29 11.35
N ARG A 86 -4.51 2.05 11.49
CA ARG A 86 -3.81 0.88 10.94
C ARG A 86 -3.97 0.70 9.43
N GLY A 87 -4.12 1.78 8.68
CA GLY A 87 -4.26 1.71 7.23
C GLY A 87 -5.65 1.32 6.73
N HIS A 88 -6.69 1.22 7.58
CA HIS A 88 -8.03 0.84 7.12
C HIS A 88 -8.63 1.83 6.12
N SER A 89 -8.44 3.14 6.33
CA SER A 89 -8.90 4.14 5.36
C SER A 89 -8.11 4.04 4.06
N LEU A 90 -6.80 3.82 4.14
CA LEU A 90 -5.94 3.63 2.97
C LEU A 90 -6.39 2.45 2.10
N ASP A 91 -6.73 1.32 2.71
CA ASP A 91 -7.23 0.15 1.98
C ASP A 91 -8.60 0.41 1.34
N ALA A 92 -9.48 1.15 2.03
CA ALA A 92 -10.77 1.57 1.47
C ALA A 92 -10.60 2.54 0.29
N TRP A 93 -9.70 3.53 0.42
CA TRP A 93 -9.38 4.45 -0.68
C TRP A 93 -8.77 3.73 -1.87
N GLN A 94 -7.86 2.77 -1.64
CA GLN A 94 -7.31 1.96 -2.72
C GLN A 94 -8.41 1.22 -3.48
N TYR A 95 -9.35 0.61 -2.76
CA TYR A 95 -10.48 -0.11 -3.38
C TYR A 95 -11.36 0.82 -4.21
N LEU A 96 -11.76 1.98 -3.67
CA LEU A 96 -12.57 2.96 -4.38
C LEU A 96 -11.84 3.54 -5.60
N THR A 97 -10.55 3.83 -5.46
CA THR A 97 -9.72 4.30 -6.57
C THR A 97 -9.66 3.25 -7.69
N ALA A 98 -9.54 1.96 -7.35
CA ALA A 98 -9.56 0.89 -8.33
C ALA A 98 -10.91 0.80 -9.06
N LEU A 99 -12.04 0.99 -8.36
CA LEU A 99 -13.36 1.03 -9.00
C LEU A 99 -13.49 2.19 -9.99
N VAL A 100 -13.04 3.39 -9.59
CA VAL A 100 -13.12 4.58 -10.44
C VAL A 100 -12.18 4.46 -11.65
N ALA A 101 -10.95 4.01 -11.44
CA ALA A 101 -9.98 3.80 -12.52
C ALA A 101 -10.50 2.84 -13.59
N ASN A 102 -11.18 1.78 -13.17
CA ASN A 102 -11.68 0.74 -14.06
C ASN A 102 -13.08 1.03 -14.64
N LYS A 103 -13.72 2.14 -14.24
CA LYS A 103 -15.06 2.48 -14.74
C LYS A 103 -15.04 2.73 -16.25
N GLY A 104 -15.81 1.91 -16.99
CA GLY A 104 -15.89 1.99 -18.46
C GLY A 104 -14.73 1.34 -19.20
N SER A 105 -13.81 0.66 -18.51
CA SER A 105 -12.75 -0.13 -19.14
C SER A 105 -13.21 -1.56 -19.39
N HIS A 106 -12.79 -2.15 -20.52
CA HIS A 106 -13.03 -3.57 -20.82
C HIS A 106 -12.07 -4.48 -20.07
N GLU A 107 -10.87 -3.98 -19.72
CA GLU A 107 -9.84 -4.70 -18.98
C GLU A 107 -9.67 -4.05 -17.59
N SER A 108 -9.61 -4.89 -16.56
CA SER A 108 -9.42 -4.42 -15.19
C SER A 108 -7.93 -4.28 -14.87
N VAL A 109 -7.53 -3.08 -14.49
CA VAL A 109 -6.16 -2.76 -14.09
C VAL A 109 -6.08 -2.71 -12.56
N ARG A 110 -5.02 -3.29 -11.98
CA ARG A 110 -4.76 -3.18 -10.55
C ARG A 110 -4.35 -1.76 -10.18
N VAL A 111 -4.76 -1.33 -8.99
CA VAL A 111 -4.35 -0.04 -8.43
C VAL A 111 -3.66 -0.30 -7.10
N PHE A 112 -2.49 0.27 -6.94
CA PHE A 112 -1.70 0.27 -5.71
C PHE A 112 -1.64 1.69 -5.18
N LEU A 113 -2.18 1.92 -4.01
CA LEU A 113 -2.17 3.23 -3.36
C LEU A 113 -1.20 3.21 -2.18
N ASP A 114 -0.30 4.18 -2.16
CA ASP A 114 0.48 4.51 -0.97
C ASP A 114 0.28 5.96 -0.56
N VAL A 115 0.36 6.22 0.72
CA VAL A 115 0.25 7.56 1.31
C VAL A 115 1.48 7.80 2.16
N ALA A 116 2.33 8.70 1.69
CA ALA A 116 3.56 9.13 2.35
C ALA A 116 4.46 7.97 2.83
N GLY A 117 4.56 6.87 2.08
CA GLY A 117 5.37 5.70 2.47
C GLY A 117 4.83 4.94 3.69
N TYR A 118 3.54 5.05 3.98
CA TYR A 118 2.95 4.44 5.17
C TYR A 118 3.14 2.93 5.25
N ARG A 119 2.94 2.22 4.12
CA ARG A 119 2.98 0.75 4.12
C ARG A 119 4.33 0.21 4.56
N GLU A 120 5.42 0.81 4.10
CA GLU A 120 6.78 0.43 4.47
C GLU A 120 7.05 0.71 5.96
N ARG A 121 6.75 1.92 6.43
CA ARG A 121 6.91 2.27 7.86
C ARG A 121 6.06 1.40 8.78
N ARG A 122 4.86 1.05 8.34
CA ARG A 122 3.97 0.16 9.10
C ARG A 122 4.54 -1.25 9.16
N ALA A 123 5.05 -1.80 8.06
CA ALA A 123 5.69 -3.10 8.03
C ALA A 123 6.89 -3.15 9.01
N ALA A 124 7.78 -2.18 8.98
CA ALA A 124 8.91 -2.09 9.91
C ALA A 124 8.46 -2.03 11.39
N THR A 125 7.38 -1.30 11.67
CA THR A 125 6.78 -1.24 13.01
C THR A 125 6.25 -2.61 13.46
N LEU A 126 5.59 -3.35 12.56
CA LEU A 126 5.05 -4.68 12.83
C LEU A 126 6.16 -5.71 13.04
N GLU A 127 7.24 -5.66 12.25
CA GLU A 127 8.41 -6.51 12.44
C GLU A 127 9.06 -6.27 13.81
N SER A 128 9.24 -5.01 14.19
CA SER A 128 9.76 -4.65 15.51
C SER A 128 8.84 -5.15 16.64
N LEU A 129 7.52 -5.04 16.47
CA LEU A 129 6.53 -5.58 17.41
C LEU A 129 6.64 -7.10 17.51
N ALA A 130 6.77 -7.79 16.37
CA ALA A 130 6.91 -9.24 16.31
C ALA A 130 8.13 -9.70 17.10
N ARG A 131 9.32 -9.13 16.84
CA ARG A 131 10.58 -9.47 17.53
C ARG A 131 10.48 -9.23 19.03
N ARG A 132 10.00 -8.06 19.48
CA ARG A 132 9.79 -7.78 20.92
C ARG A 132 8.80 -8.73 21.57
N THR A 133 7.78 -9.17 20.84
CA THR A 133 6.80 -10.14 21.34
C THR A 133 7.42 -11.52 21.47
N ALA A 134 8.22 -11.95 20.49
CA ALA A 134 8.95 -13.22 20.57
C ALA A 134 9.87 -13.28 21.80
N GLU A 135 10.68 -12.25 22.05
CA GLU A 135 11.52 -12.18 23.24
C GLU A 135 10.72 -12.29 24.55
N ARG A 136 9.57 -11.64 24.61
CA ARG A 136 8.67 -11.73 25.78
C ARG A 136 8.09 -13.13 25.96
N VAL A 137 7.74 -13.80 24.85
CA VAL A 137 7.24 -15.18 24.84
C VAL A 137 8.33 -16.15 25.30
N LYS A 138 9.56 -16.01 24.81
CA LYS A 138 10.73 -16.80 25.22
C LYS A 138 10.98 -16.67 26.72
N ALA A 139 11.06 -15.43 27.22
CA ALA A 139 11.33 -15.16 28.63
C ALA A 139 10.25 -15.67 29.57
N ARG A 140 8.98 -15.54 29.20
CA ARG A 140 7.85 -15.88 30.09
C ARG A 140 7.28 -17.29 29.86
N ARG A 141 7.69 -17.96 28.79
CA ARG A 141 7.16 -19.27 28.37
C ARG A 141 5.62 -19.29 28.26
N ARG A 142 5.03 -18.17 27.88
CA ARG A 142 3.57 -18.00 27.71
C ARG A 142 3.25 -17.39 26.38
N SER A 143 2.17 -17.88 25.76
CA SER A 143 1.66 -17.30 24.51
C SER A 143 1.18 -15.86 24.70
N VAL A 144 1.37 -15.03 23.69
CA VAL A 144 0.93 -13.65 23.64
C VAL A 144 0.07 -13.46 22.41
N ALA A 145 -1.17 -13.04 22.60
CA ALA A 145 -2.05 -12.62 21.52
C ALA A 145 -1.81 -11.14 21.22
N LEU A 146 -1.62 -10.82 19.97
CA LEU A 146 -1.56 -9.46 19.49
C LEU A 146 -2.97 -8.89 19.25
N GLU A 147 -3.04 -7.61 18.99
CA GLU A 147 -4.32 -7.00 18.64
C GLU A 147 -4.81 -7.47 17.27
N PRO A 148 -6.13 -7.44 17.02
CA PRO A 148 -6.68 -7.74 15.70
C PRO A 148 -6.08 -6.85 14.62
N MET A 149 -5.77 -7.44 13.46
CA MET A 149 -5.18 -6.74 12.33
C MET A 149 -5.54 -7.42 11.00
N PRO A 150 -5.50 -6.69 9.87
CA PRO A 150 -5.75 -7.23 8.54
C PRO A 150 -4.82 -8.37 8.15
N ALA A 151 -5.24 -9.20 7.21
CA ALA A 151 -4.49 -10.37 6.76
C ALA A 151 -3.06 -10.03 6.27
N ALA A 152 -2.90 -8.90 5.57
CA ALA A 152 -1.60 -8.42 5.12
C ALA A 152 -0.65 -8.13 6.29
N GLU A 153 -1.12 -7.47 7.35
CA GLU A 153 -0.32 -7.18 8.54
C GLU A 153 0.02 -8.46 9.32
N ARG A 154 -0.94 -9.41 9.42
CA ARG A 154 -0.67 -10.70 10.06
C ARG A 154 0.42 -11.47 9.33
N ARG A 155 0.46 -11.40 8.00
CA ARG A 155 1.50 -12.01 7.18
C ARG A 155 2.88 -11.42 7.48
N VAL A 156 3.02 -10.11 7.67
CA VAL A 156 4.29 -9.47 8.05
C VAL A 156 4.84 -10.07 9.34
N ILE A 157 3.99 -10.22 10.37
CA ILE A 157 4.40 -10.81 11.64
C ILE A 157 4.80 -12.28 11.51
N HIS A 158 4.04 -13.07 10.74
CA HIS A 158 4.40 -14.47 10.47
C HIS A 158 5.76 -14.60 9.78
N LEU A 159 6.01 -13.77 8.76
CA LEU A 159 7.28 -13.77 8.04
C LEU A 159 8.44 -13.31 8.92
N ALA A 160 8.24 -12.28 9.75
CA ALA A 160 9.27 -11.78 10.65
C ALA A 160 9.73 -12.79 11.71
N LEU A 161 8.92 -13.81 12.02
CA LEU A 161 9.19 -14.83 13.02
C LEU A 161 9.28 -16.25 12.47
N GLN A 162 9.22 -16.45 11.16
CA GLN A 162 9.20 -17.78 10.55
C GLN A 162 10.46 -18.60 10.85
N ASP A 163 11.60 -17.92 10.90
CA ASP A 163 12.93 -18.53 11.11
C ASP A 163 13.37 -18.55 12.58
N ASP A 164 12.51 -18.07 13.50
CA ASP A 164 12.80 -18.08 14.94
C ASP A 164 12.60 -19.50 15.50
N PRO A 165 13.67 -20.16 16.02
CA PRO A 165 13.59 -21.56 16.47
C PRO A 165 12.76 -21.74 17.75
N ASP A 166 12.55 -20.70 18.54
CA ASP A 166 11.99 -20.79 19.89
C ASP A 166 10.50 -20.46 19.95
N VAL A 167 9.95 -19.86 18.87
CA VAL A 167 8.54 -19.47 18.85
C VAL A 167 7.84 -20.02 17.61
N VAL A 168 6.51 -20.07 17.70
CA VAL A 168 5.61 -20.35 16.58
C VAL A 168 4.52 -19.29 16.53
N THR A 169 4.00 -19.02 15.35
CA THR A 169 2.93 -18.02 15.17
C THR A 169 1.70 -18.66 14.57
N GLY A 170 0.52 -18.35 15.11
CA GLY A 170 -0.78 -18.75 14.60
C GLY A 170 -1.72 -17.57 14.41
N SER A 171 -2.70 -17.68 13.52
CA SER A 171 -3.76 -16.67 13.37
C SER A 171 -5.07 -17.23 13.90
N GLU A 172 -5.65 -16.58 14.94
CA GLU A 172 -6.87 -16.98 15.62
C GLU A 172 -8.01 -15.98 15.45
N GLY A 173 -9.26 -16.46 15.58
CA GLY A 173 -10.46 -15.65 15.49
C GLY A 173 -11.00 -15.49 14.06
N ARG A 174 -12.09 -14.72 13.95
CA ARG A 174 -12.76 -14.39 12.67
C ARG A 174 -12.63 -12.90 12.39
N GLU A 175 -12.60 -12.53 11.13
CA GLU A 175 -12.61 -11.10 10.76
C GLU A 175 -13.87 -10.41 11.32
N PRO A 176 -13.77 -9.17 11.78
CA PRO A 176 -12.58 -8.27 11.81
C PRO A 176 -11.69 -8.45 13.05
N TYR A 177 -11.95 -9.42 13.92
CA TYR A 177 -11.25 -9.62 15.21
C TYR A 177 -10.10 -10.62 15.13
N ARG A 178 -9.75 -11.08 13.92
CA ARG A 178 -8.68 -12.04 13.72
C ARG A 178 -7.31 -11.44 14.02
N ARG A 179 -6.49 -12.19 14.80
CA ARG A 179 -5.23 -11.73 15.37
C ARG A 179 -4.13 -12.77 15.25
N VAL A 180 -2.88 -12.35 15.40
CA VAL A 180 -1.74 -13.26 15.53
C VAL A 180 -1.53 -13.61 17.00
N VAL A 181 -1.25 -14.89 17.25
CA VAL A 181 -0.80 -15.41 18.55
C VAL A 181 0.62 -15.92 18.36
N VAL A 182 1.53 -15.45 19.19
CA VAL A 182 2.92 -15.90 19.26
C VAL A 182 3.04 -16.83 20.46
N SER A 183 3.49 -18.07 20.24
CA SER A 183 3.57 -19.12 21.27
C SER A 183 4.98 -19.71 21.35
N PRO A 184 5.42 -20.19 22.53
CA PRO A 184 6.67 -20.93 22.63
C PRO A 184 6.62 -22.22 21.78
N ARG A 185 7.68 -22.53 21.06
CA ARG A 185 7.79 -23.82 20.34
C ARG A 185 7.80 -24.96 21.38
N GLY A 186 7.07 -26.02 21.13
CA GLY A 186 6.91 -27.17 22.05
C GLY A 186 5.61 -27.19 22.84
N ARG A 187 4.70 -26.21 22.62
CA ARG A 187 3.33 -26.21 23.18
C ARG A 187 2.23 -26.32 22.10
N GLU A 188 2.55 -26.92 20.97
CA GLU A 188 1.57 -27.07 19.88
C GLU A 188 0.35 -27.95 20.20
N SER A 189 0.44 -28.81 21.23
CA SER A 189 -0.67 -29.69 21.65
C SER A 189 -1.84 -28.94 22.32
N SER A 190 -1.58 -27.81 23.01
CA SER A 190 -2.62 -27.13 23.78
C SER A 190 -3.56 -26.24 22.97
N ILE A 191 -3.25 -25.95 21.71
CA ILE A 191 -4.10 -25.08 20.84
C ILE A 191 -5.09 -25.94 20.03
N LYS A 192 -4.76 -27.20 19.76
CA LYS A 192 -5.68 -28.15 19.10
C LYS A 192 -6.74 -28.68 20.05
N ASP A 193 -6.36 -28.97 21.29
CA ASP A 193 -7.25 -29.57 22.30
C ASP A 193 -8.37 -28.62 22.77
N ALA A 194 -8.13 -27.29 22.73
CA ALA A 194 -9.16 -26.29 23.06
C ALA A 194 -10.22 -26.08 21.94
N LYS A 195 -10.04 -26.68 20.76
CA LYS A 195 -11.02 -26.64 19.66
C LYS A 195 -11.96 -27.85 19.65
N GLU A 196 -11.53 -28.97 20.18
CA GLU A 196 -12.32 -30.21 20.21
C GLU A 196 -13.30 -30.30 21.40
N GLU A 197 -13.09 -29.52 22.47
CA GLU A 197 -14.01 -29.45 23.62
C GLU A 197 -15.22 -28.51 23.47
N LYS A 198 -15.41 -27.89 22.30
CA LYS A 198 -16.52 -26.91 22.05
C LYS A 198 -17.34 -27.21 20.79
N GLU A 199 -17.34 -28.45 20.29
CA GLU A 199 -18.35 -28.94 19.34
C GLU A 199 -19.44 -29.77 19.99
#